data_82594a3783cf6dd7f13d8dff25cd5679
#
_entry.id   82594a3783cf6dd7f13d8dff25cd5679
#
_cell.length_a   1.000
_cell.length_b   1.000
_cell.length_c   1.000
_cell.angle_alpha   90.00
_cell.angle_beta   90.00
_cell.angle_gamma   90.00
#
_symmetry.space_group_name_H-M   'P 1'
#
loop_
_entity.id
_entity.type
_entity.pdbx_description
1 polymer ?
#
loop_
_entity_poly.entity_id
_entity_poly.type
_entity_poly.pdbx_seq_one_letter_code
_entity_poly.pdbx_strand_id
1 'polypeptide(L)'
;MQRFHQQNYNFLTQPMSSSNREGSAFQFQDQRVRNAIVYNLPFSNVDVSLAPQTMLSFIRRLKQSYESVSKHVPPDDEARFLELRRNLQSISFGEAVLEKGELNRSRKDHPLQIAVLGPTQAGKSSVINWLLEKKLAEVSPLAGFTVHPQGFCINLPPDRVEWIDGYFRQYQRCPRDVLPSDRYDCFALLETAADAHHALSGSVLWDTPDFDSVDAEEYRQAVLRVAALADVVLLILSKDKYADLSVWELIDLLEPLSQPTVICLNKIEKTSYRTLVGSLQEKWRNARRDPPPPIITVPYLENIQVDDFALLHSERTQLLGAVDRAIREVRRERHAKNAKHFVQVHWRDWLAPVKAEHSLKTEWHSLVDEAVRDSLNLYKRDYLNHPHHYETFQRALAELLTLLEIPGLAGTLLTARKIVTWPVRQIVKLGQAVGGRRQQSISGEAAILHQAAEHLFIRISETILLKRDDDPSRQAWWKEMAGLLRTTRPVLTNRYELAVDHYIRAFQPEIEKTAHSLYDRLREHPAVLNGLRATRVTTDAAALAVALHTGGIGVQDFIIAPAMLSLTTMLAESALGRYMSKAAADLKQKQFKAVEALFDRTVRAYLNGLPGQMDTSRQFNISPEAIESAEAQLV
;
A
#
# COMPACT_ATOMS: atom_id res chain seq x y z
N MET A 1 46.49 -22.54 -7.28
CA MET A 1 47.44 -22.56 -6.14
C MET A 1 46.63 -22.19 -4.91
N GLN A 2 46.26 -23.15 -4.12
CA GLN A 2 46.68 -23.45 -2.75
C GLN A 2 46.18 -22.41 -1.75
N ARG A 3 45.21 -22.74 -0.94
CA ARG A 3 45.10 -23.66 0.25
C ARG A 3 45.08 -22.88 1.57
N PHE A 4 44.09 -23.25 2.39
CA PHE A 4 44.08 -23.45 3.86
C PHE A 4 43.68 -22.23 4.71
N HIS A 5 42.87 -22.28 5.78
CA HIS A 5 42.57 -23.39 6.72
C HIS A 5 41.19 -23.20 7.39
N GLN A 6 40.57 -24.33 7.70
CA GLN A 6 39.56 -24.59 8.72
C GLN A 6 40.17 -24.54 10.14
N GLN A 7 39.31 -24.30 11.15
CA GLN A 7 39.26 -24.95 12.48
C GLN A 7 38.05 -24.39 13.22
N ASN A 8 36.95 -25.11 13.47
CA ASN A 8 36.67 -26.12 14.49
C ASN A 8 37.09 -25.77 15.91
N TYR A 9 36.12 -25.71 16.83
CA TYR A 9 36.16 -26.43 18.10
C TYR A 9 34.75 -26.58 18.72
N ASN A 10 34.37 -27.83 18.96
CA ASN A 10 33.35 -28.39 19.83
C ASN A 10 33.80 -28.32 21.29
N PHE A 11 32.84 -28.53 22.21
CA PHE A 11 32.90 -29.35 23.44
C PHE A 11 31.84 -28.83 24.42
N LEU A 12 31.06 -29.52 25.16
CA LEU A 12 30.73 -30.88 25.59
C LEU A 12 29.62 -30.77 26.64
N THR A 13 28.56 -31.48 26.54
CA THR A 13 27.98 -32.56 27.36
C THR A 13 27.87 -32.43 28.88
N GLN A 14 26.67 -32.44 29.42
CA GLN A 14 25.99 -33.34 30.37
C GLN A 14 26.67 -33.64 31.73
N PRO A 15 25.98 -34.32 32.71
CA PRO A 15 24.58 -34.39 33.14
C PRO A 15 24.37 -34.53 34.70
N MET A 16 23.11 -34.92 35.12
CA MET A 16 22.71 -35.59 36.40
C MET A 16 22.43 -34.67 37.60
N SER A 17 21.51 -34.93 38.52
CA SER A 17 20.72 -36.11 38.90
C SER A 17 19.58 -35.71 39.89
N SER A 18 18.44 -36.39 39.75
CA SER A 18 17.64 -37.12 40.76
C SER A 18 17.31 -36.44 42.10
N SER A 19 16.10 -36.45 42.59
CA SER A 19 15.38 -37.55 43.19
C SER A 19 14.07 -37.14 43.88
N ASN A 20 13.06 -38.00 43.70
CA ASN A 20 12.10 -38.54 44.67
C ASN A 20 11.07 -37.63 45.35
N ARG A 21 9.82 -37.99 45.19
CA ARG A 21 8.87 -38.96 45.69
C ARG A 21 7.56 -38.39 46.17
N GLU A 22 6.49 -39.05 45.84
CA GLU A 22 5.24 -39.39 46.54
C GLU A 22 4.22 -38.22 46.72
N GLY A 23 2.96 -38.35 46.41
CA GLY A 23 2.05 -39.45 46.18
C GLY A 23 0.61 -38.98 46.18
N SER A 24 -0.27 -39.83 45.70
CA SER A 24 -1.72 -39.93 45.88
C SER A 24 -2.65 -38.98 45.12
N ALA A 25 -3.29 -39.52 44.13
CA ALA A 25 -4.59 -40.18 44.09
C ALA A 25 -5.80 -39.29 43.77
N PHE A 26 -6.40 -39.60 42.61
CA PHE A 26 -7.83 -39.57 42.26
C PHE A 26 -8.68 -38.30 42.50
N GLN A 27 -9.04 -37.64 41.43
CA GLN A 27 -10.43 -37.48 41.07
C GLN A 27 -10.58 -37.10 39.58
N PHE A 28 -11.32 -37.96 38.87
CA PHE A 28 -11.84 -37.73 37.53
C PHE A 28 -12.80 -36.56 37.53
N GLN A 29 -12.61 -35.59 36.67
CA GLN A 29 -13.71 -34.89 36.05
C GLN A 29 -13.33 -34.40 34.65
N ASP A 30 -14.09 -34.89 33.74
CA ASP A 30 -14.15 -34.72 32.32
C ASP A 30 -14.31 -33.22 31.95
N GLN A 31 -13.26 -32.65 31.42
CA GLN A 31 -13.30 -31.32 30.79
C GLN A 31 -12.34 -31.26 29.62
N ARG A 32 -12.52 -32.20 28.68
CA ARG A 32 -11.89 -32.11 27.37
C ARG A 32 -12.97 -32.06 26.32
N VAL A 33 -12.94 -31.04 25.57
CA VAL A 33 -13.37 -30.73 24.21
C VAL A 33 -14.01 -29.33 24.18
N ARG A 34 -13.21 -28.32 24.39
CA ARG A 34 -13.43 -26.98 23.86
C ARG A 34 -12.11 -26.28 23.62
N ASN A 35 -11.30 -26.83 22.74
CA ASN A 35 -10.26 -26.05 22.09
C ASN A 35 -10.55 -26.03 20.60
N ALA A 36 -11.39 -25.08 20.23
CA ALA A 36 -11.43 -24.59 18.88
C ALA A 36 -10.03 -24.09 18.54
N ILE A 37 -9.43 -24.64 17.50
CA ILE A 37 -8.22 -24.15 16.89
C ILE A 37 -8.54 -22.75 16.34
N VAL A 38 -8.32 -21.74 17.16
CA VAL A 38 -8.23 -20.36 16.71
C VAL A 38 -6.83 -20.24 16.12
N TYR A 39 -6.71 -20.35 14.81
CA TYR A 39 -5.52 -19.90 14.11
C TYR A 39 -5.44 -18.38 14.27
N ASN A 40 -4.62 -17.95 15.21
CA ASN A 40 -4.13 -16.58 15.27
C ASN A 40 -3.37 -16.29 13.99
N LEU A 41 -4.01 -15.56 13.09
CA LEU A 41 -3.30 -14.75 12.11
C LEU A 41 -2.61 -13.63 12.89
N PRO A 42 -1.35 -13.31 12.63
CA PRO A 42 -0.73 -12.12 13.18
C PRO A 42 -1.27 -10.90 12.42
N PHE A 43 -2.48 -10.47 12.71
CA PHE A 43 -2.84 -9.07 12.53
C PHE A 43 -2.22 -8.34 13.72
N SER A 44 -0.96 -7.96 13.58
CA SER A 44 -0.44 -6.86 14.36
C SER A 44 -1.16 -5.61 13.90
N ASN A 45 -2.32 -5.34 14.51
CA ASN A 45 -2.79 -3.97 14.64
C ASN A 45 -1.71 -3.26 15.46
N VAL A 46 -0.78 -2.62 14.75
CA VAL A 46 -0.04 -1.51 15.31
C VAL A 46 -1.09 -0.42 15.49
N ASP A 47 -1.66 -0.34 16.68
CA ASP A 47 -2.31 0.85 17.20
C ASP A 47 -1.25 1.96 17.19
N VAL A 48 -1.08 2.61 16.05
CA VAL A 48 -0.42 3.89 15.97
C VAL A 48 -1.40 4.86 16.62
N SER A 49 -1.17 5.16 17.90
CA SER A 49 -1.85 6.23 18.60
C SER A 49 -1.93 7.43 17.67
N LEU A 50 -3.14 7.85 17.32
CA LEU A 50 -3.47 9.01 16.52
C LEU A 50 -3.13 10.30 17.33
N ALA A 51 -1.84 10.58 17.51
CA ALA A 51 -1.41 11.95 17.72
C ALA A 51 -1.73 12.71 16.41
N PRO A 52 -2.24 13.95 16.48
CA PRO A 52 -2.57 14.73 15.28
C PRO A 52 -1.31 14.79 14.40
N GLN A 53 -1.36 14.13 13.24
CA GLN A 53 -0.24 14.10 12.31
C GLN A 53 -0.01 15.53 11.83
N THR A 54 1.16 16.10 12.13
CA THR A 54 1.54 17.38 11.53
C THR A 54 1.79 17.20 10.03
N MET A 55 1.60 18.23 9.23
CA MET A 55 1.92 18.22 7.79
C MET A 55 3.35 17.69 7.55
N LEU A 56 4.30 18.11 8.35
CA LEU A 56 5.70 17.65 8.24
C LEU A 56 5.84 16.15 8.45
N SER A 57 5.12 15.56 9.42
CA SER A 57 5.15 14.11 9.66
C SER A 57 4.52 13.32 8.51
N PHE A 58 3.47 13.85 7.90
CA PHE A 58 2.86 13.28 6.70
C PHE A 58 3.82 13.31 5.51
N ILE A 59 4.45 14.46 5.23
CA ILE A 59 5.42 14.61 4.13
C ILE A 59 6.63 13.68 4.31
N ARG A 60 7.12 13.50 5.54
CA ARG A 60 8.20 12.52 5.84
C ARG A 60 7.78 11.10 5.52
N ARG A 61 6.57 10.71 5.92
CA ARG A 61 6.03 9.38 5.61
C ARG A 61 5.85 9.19 4.11
N LEU A 62 5.33 10.19 3.42
CA LEU A 62 5.17 10.18 1.97
C LEU A 62 6.53 10.02 1.28
N LYS A 63 7.56 10.79 1.70
CA LYS A 63 8.93 10.66 1.20
C LYS A 63 9.47 9.25 1.35
N GLN A 64 9.37 8.65 2.54
CA GLN A 64 9.82 7.27 2.80
C GLN A 64 9.11 6.26 1.89
N SER A 65 7.82 6.45 1.64
CA SER A 65 7.05 5.60 0.71
C SER A 65 7.57 5.74 -0.71
N TYR A 66 7.83 6.95 -1.18
CA TYR A 66 8.42 7.21 -2.49
C TYR A 66 9.82 6.61 -2.64
N GLU A 67 10.68 6.76 -1.63
CA GLU A 67 12.02 6.15 -1.60
C GLU A 67 11.97 4.63 -1.69
N SER A 68 10.99 4.01 -1.00
CA SER A 68 10.78 2.56 -1.04
C SER A 68 10.31 2.10 -2.42
N VAL A 69 9.24 2.71 -2.94
CA VAL A 69 8.63 2.33 -4.22
C VAL A 69 9.60 2.55 -5.38
N SER A 70 10.34 3.67 -5.40
CA SER A 70 11.27 4.00 -6.50
C SER A 70 12.39 2.97 -6.66
N LYS A 71 12.85 2.34 -5.58
CA LYS A 71 13.88 1.28 -5.62
C LYS A 71 13.39 -0.02 -6.28
N HIS A 72 12.09 -0.19 -6.40
CA HIS A 72 11.48 -1.43 -6.90
C HIS A 72 10.75 -1.25 -8.25
N VAL A 73 10.94 -0.09 -8.90
CA VAL A 73 10.44 0.13 -10.27
C VAL A 73 11.23 -0.76 -11.22
N PRO A 74 10.57 -1.52 -12.09
CA PRO A 74 11.25 -2.32 -13.10
C PRO A 74 12.11 -1.45 -14.03
N PRO A 75 13.30 -1.93 -14.46
CA PRO A 75 14.21 -1.16 -15.33
C PRO A 75 13.61 -0.76 -16.69
N ASP A 76 12.58 -1.46 -17.13
CA ASP A 76 11.85 -1.23 -18.39
C ASP A 76 10.75 -0.17 -18.25
N ASP A 77 10.43 0.29 -17.06
CA ASP A 77 9.44 1.35 -16.79
C ASP A 77 10.12 2.70 -16.48
N GLU A 78 10.89 3.20 -17.45
CA GLU A 78 11.64 4.45 -17.33
C GLU A 78 10.72 5.67 -17.08
N ALA A 79 9.55 5.71 -17.71
CA ALA A 79 8.61 6.82 -17.54
C ALA A 79 8.13 6.94 -16.10
N ARG A 80 7.75 5.83 -15.48
CA ARG A 80 7.34 5.78 -14.08
C ARG A 80 8.49 6.11 -13.14
N PHE A 81 9.68 5.60 -13.42
CA PHE A 81 10.88 5.92 -12.62
C PHE A 81 11.16 7.42 -12.62
N LEU A 82 11.12 8.08 -13.78
CA LEU A 82 11.34 9.52 -13.89
C LEU A 82 10.24 10.34 -13.20
N GLU A 83 8.97 9.92 -13.29
CA GLU A 83 7.87 10.56 -12.58
C GLU A 83 8.06 10.48 -11.05
N LEU A 84 8.30 9.27 -10.53
CA LEU A 84 8.49 9.08 -9.09
C LEU A 84 9.72 9.84 -8.57
N ARG A 85 10.78 9.88 -9.34
CA ARG A 85 12.01 10.62 -9.01
C ARG A 85 11.75 12.13 -8.95
N ARG A 86 11.01 12.69 -9.91
CA ARG A 86 10.64 14.12 -9.91
C ARG A 86 9.79 14.45 -8.68
N ASN A 87 8.80 13.62 -8.38
CA ASN A 87 7.97 13.79 -7.20
C ASN A 87 8.79 13.68 -5.91
N LEU A 88 9.69 12.71 -5.80
CA LEU A 88 10.56 12.55 -4.63
C LEU A 88 11.46 13.77 -4.40
N GLN A 89 11.97 14.38 -5.45
CA GLN A 89 12.76 15.61 -5.36
C GLN A 89 11.92 16.76 -4.79
N SER A 90 10.74 16.99 -5.33
CA SER A 90 9.83 18.05 -4.84
C SER A 90 9.29 17.77 -3.43
N ILE A 91 9.04 16.52 -3.06
CA ILE A 91 8.68 16.10 -1.69
C ILE A 91 9.84 16.37 -0.72
N SER A 92 11.07 16.02 -1.10
CA SER A 92 12.28 16.26 -0.29
C SER A 92 12.53 17.75 -0.07
N PHE A 93 12.29 18.56 -1.09
CA PHE A 93 12.34 20.00 -0.97
C PHE A 93 11.22 20.53 -0.08
N GLY A 94 9.99 20.04 -0.22
CA GLY A 94 8.85 20.37 0.62
C GLY A 94 9.07 20.02 2.10
N GLU A 95 9.70 18.87 2.39
CA GLU A 95 10.13 18.53 3.76
C GLU A 95 11.08 19.60 4.31
N ALA A 96 12.12 19.94 3.57
CA ALA A 96 13.12 20.92 3.98
C ALA A 96 12.51 22.33 4.19
N VAL A 97 11.57 22.73 3.32
CA VAL A 97 10.82 23.99 3.42
C VAL A 97 9.96 24.03 4.70
N LEU A 98 9.27 22.96 5.02
CA LEU A 98 8.47 22.86 6.25
C LEU A 98 9.37 22.88 7.50
N GLU A 99 10.52 22.21 7.48
CA GLU A 99 11.51 22.26 8.56
C GLU A 99 12.07 23.68 8.77
N LYS A 100 12.32 24.44 7.69
CA LYS A 100 12.68 25.86 7.79
C LYS A 100 11.55 26.68 8.44
N GLY A 101 10.29 26.34 8.16
CA GLY A 101 9.13 26.95 8.82
C GLY A 101 9.12 26.72 10.33
N GLU A 102 9.47 25.51 10.78
CA GLU A 102 9.62 25.20 12.21
C GLU A 102 10.80 25.93 12.84
N LEU A 103 11.92 26.03 12.11
CA LEU A 103 13.09 26.79 12.54
C LEU A 103 12.75 28.26 12.73
N ASN A 104 12.09 28.90 11.75
CA ASN A 104 11.68 30.30 11.84
C ASN A 104 10.75 30.59 13.02
N ARG A 105 9.93 29.61 13.45
CA ARG A 105 9.07 29.71 14.63
C ARG A 105 9.82 29.57 15.94
N SER A 106 10.76 28.62 15.98
CA SER A 106 11.48 28.26 17.21
C SER A 106 12.69 29.18 17.47
N ARG A 107 13.31 29.72 16.42
CA ARG A 107 14.53 30.55 16.48
C ARG A 107 14.40 31.76 15.55
N LYS A 108 13.72 32.81 15.99
CA LYS A 108 13.48 34.01 15.19
C LYS A 108 14.77 34.76 14.79
N ASP A 109 15.79 34.70 15.63
CA ASP A 109 17.03 35.47 15.49
C ASP A 109 18.20 34.65 14.89
N HIS A 110 17.88 33.56 14.16
CA HIS A 110 18.96 32.83 13.50
C HIS A 110 19.58 33.69 12.36
N PRO A 111 20.91 33.53 12.10
CA PRO A 111 21.60 34.24 11.03
C PRO A 111 20.93 34.07 9.67
N LEU A 112 21.05 35.11 8.81
CA LEU A 112 20.55 35.03 7.44
C LEU A 112 21.28 33.94 6.67
N GLN A 113 20.55 33.23 5.83
CA GLN A 113 21.09 32.16 4.99
C GLN A 113 21.00 32.60 3.54
N ILE A 114 22.14 32.67 2.88
CA ILE A 114 22.27 33.08 1.48
C ILE A 114 22.77 31.88 0.69
N ALA A 115 21.99 31.34 -0.21
CA ALA A 115 22.40 30.22 -1.04
C ALA A 115 22.91 30.67 -2.38
N VAL A 116 24.13 30.26 -2.73
CA VAL A 116 24.72 30.45 -4.07
C VAL A 116 24.39 29.19 -4.88
N LEU A 117 23.46 29.31 -5.80
CA LEU A 117 22.95 28.22 -6.64
C LEU A 117 23.42 28.45 -8.09
N GLY A 118 23.57 27.38 -8.84
CA GLY A 118 23.93 27.51 -10.26
C GLY A 118 24.40 26.19 -10.86
N PRO A 119 24.32 26.05 -12.20
CA PRO A 119 24.75 24.84 -12.89
C PRO A 119 26.27 24.64 -12.83
N THR A 120 26.71 23.51 -13.33
CA THR A 120 28.13 23.14 -13.45
C THR A 120 28.89 24.22 -14.20
N GLN A 121 30.07 24.56 -13.68
CA GLN A 121 30.99 25.57 -14.26
C GLN A 121 30.40 26.99 -14.41
N ALA A 122 29.27 27.31 -13.75
CA ALA A 122 28.78 28.69 -13.73
C ALA A 122 29.68 29.66 -12.97
N GLY A 123 30.58 29.14 -12.12
CA GLY A 123 31.58 29.95 -11.37
C GLY A 123 31.10 30.33 -9.97
N LYS A 124 30.29 29.51 -9.31
CA LYS A 124 29.75 29.72 -7.94
C LYS A 124 30.87 30.04 -6.94
N SER A 125 31.82 29.11 -6.78
CA SER A 125 32.94 29.24 -5.85
C SER A 125 33.83 30.45 -6.18
N SER A 126 34.03 30.77 -7.47
CA SER A 126 34.78 31.98 -7.90
C SER A 126 34.04 33.25 -7.49
N VAL A 127 32.73 33.33 -7.66
CA VAL A 127 31.91 34.47 -7.25
C VAL A 127 31.93 34.65 -5.73
N ILE A 128 31.90 33.55 -4.96
CA ILE A 128 32.01 33.60 -3.49
C ILE A 128 33.35 34.19 -3.08
N ASN A 129 34.46 33.68 -3.64
CA ASN A 129 35.79 34.20 -3.36
C ASN A 129 35.91 35.70 -3.70
N TRP A 130 35.35 36.10 -4.84
CA TRP A 130 35.32 37.49 -5.27
C TRP A 130 34.48 38.41 -4.38
N LEU A 131 33.28 37.94 -3.95
CA LEU A 131 32.45 38.72 -3.02
C LEU A 131 33.13 38.93 -1.67
N LEU A 132 33.84 37.93 -1.17
CA LEU A 132 34.54 37.97 0.12
C LEU A 132 35.98 38.49 0.04
N GLU A 133 36.52 38.75 -1.17
CA GLU A 133 37.91 39.14 -1.44
C GLU A 133 38.92 38.19 -0.78
N LYS A 134 38.59 36.91 -0.75
CA LYS A 134 39.40 35.86 -0.11
C LYS A 134 39.33 34.57 -0.90
N LYS A 135 40.40 33.82 -0.93
CA LYS A 135 40.42 32.47 -1.52
C LYS A 135 39.90 31.45 -0.49
N LEU A 136 38.60 31.41 -0.29
CA LEU A 136 37.94 30.52 0.69
C LEU A 136 37.35 29.27 0.04
N ALA A 137 36.61 29.42 -1.05
CA ALA A 137 36.08 28.29 -1.79
C ALA A 137 37.13 27.77 -2.78
N GLU A 138 37.24 26.46 -2.89
CA GLU A 138 38.11 25.85 -3.89
C GLU A 138 37.51 26.01 -5.28
N VAL A 139 38.33 26.40 -6.21
CA VAL A 139 37.97 26.60 -7.61
C VAL A 139 38.72 25.59 -8.47
N SER A 140 37.99 24.78 -9.21
CA SER A 140 38.54 23.83 -10.16
C SER A 140 37.88 23.99 -11.53
N PRO A 141 38.63 23.81 -12.63
CA PRO A 141 38.04 23.72 -13.96
C PRO A 141 37.29 22.40 -14.21
N LEU A 142 37.44 21.42 -13.32
CA LEU A 142 36.76 20.14 -13.43
C LEU A 142 35.27 20.27 -13.02
N ALA A 143 34.39 19.66 -13.79
CA ALA A 143 32.97 19.57 -13.47
C ALA A 143 32.75 18.68 -12.24
N GLY A 144 31.77 19.04 -11.39
CA GLY A 144 31.45 18.25 -10.19
C GLY A 144 32.49 18.30 -9.08
N PHE A 145 33.34 19.31 -9.05
CA PHE A 145 34.41 19.45 -8.05
C PHE A 145 33.85 19.73 -6.64
N THR A 146 32.82 20.58 -6.53
CA THR A 146 32.16 20.85 -5.26
C THR A 146 31.03 19.84 -5.11
N VAL A 147 31.21 18.83 -4.27
CA VAL A 147 30.21 17.77 -4.02
C VAL A 147 29.47 17.93 -2.68
N HIS A 148 29.94 18.83 -1.81
CA HIS A 148 29.36 19.08 -0.50
C HIS A 148 28.96 20.55 -0.34
N PRO A 149 27.85 20.86 0.34
CA PRO A 149 27.54 22.22 0.76
C PRO A 149 28.58 22.74 1.74
N GLN A 150 29.07 23.95 1.48
CA GLN A 150 30.04 24.65 2.34
C GLN A 150 29.44 25.99 2.76
N GLY A 151 29.19 26.19 4.06
CA GLY A 151 28.67 27.44 4.62
C GLY A 151 29.79 28.31 5.15
N PHE A 152 29.93 29.52 4.61
CA PHE A 152 30.88 30.53 5.10
C PHE A 152 30.16 31.43 6.10
N CYS A 153 30.51 31.30 7.38
CA CYS A 153 29.93 32.03 8.53
C CYS A 153 30.65 33.39 8.64
N ILE A 154 30.04 34.46 8.13
CA ILE A 154 30.67 35.77 8.00
C ILE A 154 30.44 36.57 9.27
N ASN A 155 31.53 36.84 10.01
CA ASN A 155 31.52 37.54 11.31
C ASN A 155 30.50 36.93 12.30
N LEU A 156 30.35 35.60 12.27
CA LEU A 156 29.46 34.86 13.12
C LEU A 156 30.27 33.96 14.08
N PRO A 157 30.01 34.01 15.39
CA PRO A 157 30.60 33.06 16.33
C PRO A 157 29.95 31.68 16.21
N PRO A 158 30.64 30.59 16.59
CA PRO A 158 30.20 29.20 16.40
C PRO A 158 28.86 28.87 17.00
N ASP A 159 28.56 29.39 18.21
CA ASP A 159 27.32 29.20 18.94
C ASP A 159 26.06 29.68 18.20
N ARG A 160 26.23 30.69 17.34
CA ARG A 160 25.14 31.23 16.52
C ARG A 160 24.74 30.31 15.38
N VAL A 161 25.53 29.30 15.04
CA VAL A 161 25.33 28.40 13.90
C VAL A 161 25.22 26.92 14.26
N GLU A 162 25.33 26.53 15.54
CA GLU A 162 25.20 25.14 16.02
C GLU A 162 23.88 24.48 15.62
N TRP A 163 22.79 25.26 15.57
CA TRP A 163 21.48 24.75 15.16
C TRP A 163 21.45 24.20 13.73
N ILE A 164 22.42 24.54 12.88
CA ILE A 164 22.53 24.05 11.51
C ILE A 164 22.69 22.53 11.50
N ASP A 165 23.41 21.96 12.46
CA ASP A 165 23.56 20.50 12.59
C ASP A 165 22.19 19.83 12.80
N GLY A 166 21.29 20.45 13.55
CA GLY A 166 19.91 19.97 13.73
C GLY A 166 19.06 20.04 12.46
N TYR A 167 19.28 21.04 11.60
CA TYR A 167 18.62 21.15 10.30
C TYR A 167 19.21 20.14 9.30
N PHE A 168 20.53 19.93 9.32
CA PHE A 168 21.25 18.95 8.48
C PHE A 168 21.42 17.59 9.17
N ARG A 169 20.48 17.16 10.04
CA ARG A 169 20.60 15.94 10.85
C ARG A 169 20.87 14.63 10.07
N GLN A 170 20.62 14.61 8.74
CA GLN A 170 20.90 13.48 7.87
C GLN A 170 22.30 13.59 7.24
N TYR A 171 23.03 14.66 7.54
CA TYR A 171 24.37 14.95 7.04
C TYR A 171 25.33 15.05 8.21
N GLN A 172 26.57 14.64 7.98
CA GLN A 172 27.65 14.79 8.94
C GLN A 172 28.36 16.11 8.71
N ARG A 173 28.52 16.92 9.76
CA ARG A 173 29.40 18.08 9.70
C ARG A 173 30.84 17.60 9.74
N CYS A 174 31.64 17.95 8.71
CA CYS A 174 33.03 17.59 8.60
C CYS A 174 33.89 18.86 8.51
N PRO A 175 35.15 18.84 9.05
CA PRO A 175 36.12 19.86 8.73
C PRO A 175 36.36 19.86 7.20
N ARG A 176 36.57 21.02 6.63
CA ARG A 176 36.71 21.18 5.19
C ARG A 176 37.85 20.31 4.61
N ASP A 177 39.00 20.28 5.28
CA ASP A 177 40.20 19.57 4.83
C ASP A 177 40.06 18.04 4.83
N VAL A 178 38.95 17.52 5.38
CA VAL A 178 38.65 16.08 5.53
C VAL A 178 37.31 15.71 4.86
N LEU A 179 36.77 16.58 4.01
CA LEU A 179 35.53 16.25 3.26
C LEU A 179 35.81 15.08 2.33
N PRO A 180 35.05 13.96 2.47
CA PRO A 180 35.29 12.78 1.65
C PRO A 180 34.76 12.99 0.22
N SER A 181 35.53 12.57 -0.78
CA SER A 181 35.09 12.69 -2.19
C SER A 181 34.11 11.61 -2.64
N ASP A 182 33.95 10.56 -1.84
CA ASP A 182 33.17 9.34 -2.13
C ASP A 182 31.89 9.23 -1.31
N ARG A 183 31.57 10.22 -0.47
CA ARG A 183 30.35 10.30 0.34
C ARG A 183 29.70 11.66 0.13
N TYR A 184 28.38 11.67 0.03
CA TYR A 184 27.60 12.89 -0.28
C TYR A 184 26.73 13.37 0.89
N ASP A 185 26.80 12.69 2.02
CA ASP A 185 26.07 12.97 3.26
C ASP A 185 26.88 13.86 4.25
N CYS A 186 27.72 14.75 3.72
CA CYS A 186 28.56 15.67 4.50
C CYS A 186 28.27 17.13 4.16
N PHE A 187 28.60 18.03 5.10
CA PHE A 187 28.69 19.48 4.87
C PHE A 187 29.76 20.10 5.73
N ALA A 188 30.21 21.30 5.38
CA ALA A 188 31.20 22.04 6.16
C ALA A 188 30.68 23.44 6.54
N LEU A 189 31.13 23.94 7.71
CA LEU A 189 30.96 25.34 8.10
C LEU A 189 32.34 25.93 8.38
N LEU A 190 32.60 27.09 7.77
CA LEU A 190 33.88 27.80 7.87
C LEU A 190 33.64 29.20 8.40
N GLU A 191 34.32 29.55 9.46
CA GLU A 191 34.31 30.92 9.96
C GLU A 191 35.17 31.82 9.07
N THR A 192 34.67 33.00 8.78
CA THR A 192 35.44 34.02 8.05
C THR A 192 35.14 35.41 8.59
N ALA A 193 36.18 36.19 8.77
CA ALA A 193 36.07 37.60 9.10
C ALA A 193 35.91 38.43 7.83
N ALA A 194 35.07 39.42 7.83
CA ALA A 194 34.95 40.47 6.80
C ALA A 194 34.91 41.84 7.49
N ASP A 195 34.96 42.92 6.70
CA ASP A 195 34.72 44.25 7.23
C ASP A 195 33.34 44.26 8.00
N ALA A 196 33.31 44.94 9.14
CA ALA A 196 32.10 45.07 9.93
C ALA A 196 30.91 45.67 9.16
N HIS A 197 31.18 46.50 8.16
CA HIS A 197 30.18 47.10 7.27
C HIS A 197 29.92 46.31 5.99
N HIS A 198 30.51 45.12 5.86
CA HIS A 198 30.29 44.26 4.69
C HIS A 198 28.82 43.85 4.63
N ALA A 199 28.20 43.94 3.45
CA ALA A 199 26.79 43.66 3.24
C ALA A 199 26.34 42.24 3.70
N LEU A 200 27.27 41.27 3.74
CA LEU A 200 27.05 39.91 4.15
C LEU A 200 27.42 39.64 5.62
N SER A 201 27.84 40.66 6.40
CA SER A 201 28.20 40.49 7.80
C SER A 201 26.99 39.94 8.62
N GLY A 202 27.20 38.95 9.48
CA GLY A 202 26.15 38.30 10.26
C GLY A 202 25.30 37.30 9.47
N SER A 203 25.75 36.83 8.30
CA SER A 203 25.07 35.83 7.49
C SER A 203 25.92 34.57 7.24
N VAL A 204 25.28 33.51 6.80
CA VAL A 204 25.96 32.32 6.26
C VAL A 204 25.77 32.30 4.75
N LEU A 205 26.88 32.34 4.01
CA LEU A 205 26.90 32.23 2.56
C LEU A 205 27.24 30.79 2.17
N TRP A 206 26.35 30.15 1.46
CA TRP A 206 26.46 28.72 1.10
C TRP A 206 27.00 28.56 -0.32
N ASP A 207 28.15 27.87 -0.47
CA ASP A 207 28.55 27.28 -1.73
C ASP A 207 27.89 25.92 -1.89
N THR A 208 27.23 25.69 -3.01
CA THR A 208 26.47 24.46 -3.26
C THR A 208 27.11 23.64 -4.37
N PRO A 209 26.94 22.31 -4.32
CA PRO A 209 27.23 21.45 -5.45
C PRO A 209 26.52 21.88 -6.73
N ASP A 210 26.96 21.34 -7.85
CA ASP A 210 26.32 21.54 -9.14
C ASP A 210 25.02 20.74 -9.22
N PHE A 211 23.90 21.34 -9.60
CA PHE A 211 22.60 20.63 -9.64
C PHE A 211 22.31 19.95 -10.99
N ASP A 212 23.15 20.14 -12.02
CA ASP A 212 22.98 19.63 -13.39
C ASP A 212 24.02 18.60 -13.82
N SER A 213 24.93 18.17 -12.93
CA SER A 213 25.95 17.17 -13.28
C SER A 213 25.31 15.77 -13.39
N VAL A 214 25.94 14.88 -14.16
CA VAL A 214 25.46 13.49 -14.39
C VAL A 214 25.41 12.70 -13.09
N ASP A 215 26.36 12.94 -12.18
CA ASP A 215 26.45 12.30 -10.85
C ASP A 215 25.66 13.08 -9.78
N ALA A 216 24.88 14.09 -10.20
CA ALA A 216 24.20 15.02 -9.28
C ALA A 216 23.10 14.39 -8.42
N GLU A 217 22.67 13.18 -8.71
CA GLU A 217 21.53 12.59 -8.02
C GLU A 217 21.77 12.46 -6.51
N GLU A 218 22.96 12.03 -6.12
CA GLU A 218 23.29 11.73 -4.73
C GLU A 218 23.46 13.01 -3.88
N TYR A 219 23.99 14.10 -4.45
CA TYR A 219 24.14 15.37 -3.72
C TYR A 219 23.08 16.43 -4.06
N ARG A 220 22.18 16.15 -5.01
CA ARG A 220 21.07 17.05 -5.36
C ARG A 220 20.15 17.33 -4.18
N GLN A 221 19.95 16.35 -3.30
CA GLN A 221 19.17 16.56 -2.07
C GLN A 221 19.83 17.59 -1.14
N ALA A 222 21.17 17.62 -1.07
CA ALA A 222 21.88 18.61 -0.29
C ALA A 222 21.71 20.02 -0.87
N VAL A 223 21.75 20.17 -2.19
CA VAL A 223 21.46 21.45 -2.88
C VAL A 223 20.04 21.93 -2.58
N LEU A 224 19.05 21.05 -2.72
CA LEU A 224 17.64 21.37 -2.42
C LEU A 224 17.47 21.77 -0.95
N ARG A 225 18.16 21.10 -0.05
CA ARG A 225 18.10 21.42 1.38
C ARG A 225 18.69 22.79 1.68
N VAL A 226 19.83 23.16 1.06
CA VAL A 226 20.38 24.51 1.17
C VAL A 226 19.45 25.55 0.55
N ALA A 227 18.88 25.26 -0.63
CA ALA A 227 17.95 26.16 -1.30
C ALA A 227 16.67 26.40 -0.46
N ALA A 228 16.14 25.37 0.20
CA ALA A 228 15.02 25.49 1.13
C ALA A 228 15.37 26.31 2.38
N LEU A 229 16.61 26.16 2.88
CA LEU A 229 17.13 26.90 4.04
C LEU A 229 17.31 28.40 3.75
N ALA A 230 17.58 28.76 2.49
CA ALA A 230 17.95 30.10 2.10
C ALA A 230 16.88 31.14 2.45
N ASP A 231 17.30 32.29 2.93
CA ASP A 231 16.50 33.51 3.04
C ASP A 231 16.64 34.36 1.77
N VAL A 232 17.80 34.28 1.10
CA VAL A 232 18.10 34.93 -0.18
C VAL A 232 18.76 33.93 -1.10
N VAL A 233 18.41 33.95 -2.37
CA VAL A 233 19.01 33.13 -3.42
C VAL A 233 19.89 34.01 -4.31
N LEU A 234 21.16 33.64 -4.46
CA LEU A 234 22.07 34.19 -5.45
C LEU A 234 22.26 33.13 -6.54
N LEU A 235 21.56 33.32 -7.66
CA LEU A 235 21.62 32.40 -8.79
C LEU A 235 22.74 32.79 -9.76
N ILE A 236 23.76 31.95 -9.88
CA ILE A 236 24.89 32.18 -10.80
C ILE A 236 24.61 31.42 -12.10
N LEU A 237 24.54 32.16 -13.19
CA LEU A 237 24.34 31.63 -14.54
C LEU A 237 25.50 32.04 -15.46
N SER A 238 25.80 31.20 -16.44
CA SER A 238 26.73 31.55 -17.50
C SER A 238 26.03 31.73 -18.85
N LYS A 239 26.70 32.32 -19.84
CA LYS A 239 26.16 32.48 -21.19
C LYS A 239 25.69 31.14 -21.81
N ASP A 240 26.37 30.06 -21.47
CA ASP A 240 26.13 28.74 -22.07
C ASP A 240 25.04 27.96 -21.35
N LYS A 241 24.72 28.33 -20.10
CA LYS A 241 23.86 27.56 -19.20
C LYS A 241 22.56 28.25 -18.78
N TYR A 242 22.34 29.56 -19.09
CA TYR A 242 21.17 30.30 -18.64
C TYR A 242 19.83 29.76 -19.21
N ALA A 243 19.91 28.98 -20.29
CA ALA A 243 18.75 28.43 -21.00
C ALA A 243 18.52 26.93 -20.74
N ASP A 244 19.37 26.29 -19.94
CA ASP A 244 19.29 24.85 -19.67
C ASP A 244 18.02 24.50 -18.89
N LEU A 245 17.43 23.35 -19.21
CA LEU A 245 16.20 22.88 -18.58
C LEU A 245 16.34 22.75 -17.06
N SER A 246 17.45 22.20 -16.58
CA SER A 246 17.72 22.02 -15.16
C SER A 246 17.71 23.33 -14.36
N VAL A 247 18.15 24.44 -14.98
CA VAL A 247 18.08 25.77 -14.38
C VAL A 247 16.62 26.20 -14.19
N TRP A 248 15.80 26.01 -15.21
CA TRP A 248 14.40 26.39 -15.17
C TRP A 248 13.58 25.49 -14.23
N GLU A 249 13.87 24.20 -14.19
CA GLU A 249 13.27 23.30 -13.19
C GLU A 249 13.57 23.73 -11.74
N LEU A 250 14.80 24.19 -11.47
CA LEU A 250 15.13 24.76 -10.15
C LEU A 250 14.40 26.06 -9.87
N ILE A 251 14.33 26.97 -10.86
CA ILE A 251 13.61 28.23 -10.75
C ILE A 251 12.11 27.98 -10.48
N ASP A 252 11.50 27.07 -11.20
CA ASP A 252 10.08 26.68 -11.02
C ASP A 252 9.84 26.09 -9.62
N LEU A 253 10.76 25.28 -9.12
CA LEU A 253 10.68 24.72 -7.77
C LEU A 253 10.74 25.79 -6.67
N LEU A 254 11.53 26.87 -6.89
CA LEU A 254 11.67 27.98 -5.95
C LEU A 254 10.51 28.99 -6.02
N GLU A 255 9.77 29.04 -7.13
CA GLU A 255 8.73 30.05 -7.37
C GLU A 255 7.70 30.17 -6.23
N PRO A 256 7.09 29.07 -5.73
CA PRO A 256 6.07 29.16 -4.70
C PRO A 256 6.55 29.78 -3.38
N LEU A 257 7.87 29.74 -3.14
CA LEU A 257 8.48 30.29 -1.92
C LEU A 257 8.68 31.79 -1.97
N SER A 258 8.70 32.39 -3.17
CA SER A 258 8.90 33.83 -3.36
C SER A 258 10.12 34.37 -2.60
N GLN A 259 11.21 33.62 -2.57
CA GLN A 259 12.47 34.03 -1.93
C GLN A 259 13.09 35.18 -2.70
N PRO A 260 13.57 36.26 -2.05
CA PRO A 260 14.35 37.30 -2.70
C PRO A 260 15.51 36.68 -3.48
N THR A 261 15.53 36.90 -4.78
CA THR A 261 16.53 36.30 -5.70
C THR A 261 17.31 37.36 -6.42
N VAL A 262 18.61 37.16 -6.58
CA VAL A 262 19.50 37.98 -7.40
C VAL A 262 20.15 37.06 -8.43
N ILE A 263 20.15 37.45 -9.69
CA ILE A 263 20.83 36.70 -10.75
C ILE A 263 22.18 37.36 -11.03
N CYS A 264 23.26 36.57 -10.91
CA CYS A 264 24.59 36.93 -11.38
C CYS A 264 24.86 36.21 -12.72
N LEU A 265 24.79 36.93 -13.81
CA LEU A 265 25.10 36.42 -15.13
C LEU A 265 26.63 36.56 -15.37
N ASN A 266 27.32 35.46 -15.16
CA ASN A 266 28.78 35.38 -15.12
C ASN A 266 29.39 34.94 -16.47
N LYS A 267 30.66 35.19 -16.65
CA LYS A 267 31.45 34.79 -17.85
C LYS A 267 30.92 35.41 -19.15
N ILE A 268 30.55 36.69 -19.13
CA ILE A 268 29.96 37.35 -20.29
C ILE A 268 30.95 38.21 -21.01
N GLU A 269 30.92 38.15 -22.34
CA GLU A 269 31.62 39.10 -23.21
C GLU A 269 30.88 40.44 -23.24
N LYS A 270 31.63 41.55 -23.15
CA LYS A 270 31.04 42.90 -23.11
C LYS A 270 30.12 43.21 -24.30
N THR A 271 30.35 42.58 -25.45
CA THR A 271 29.58 42.73 -26.68
C THR A 271 28.19 42.03 -26.61
N SER A 272 28.04 40.95 -25.84
CA SER A 272 26.85 40.10 -25.76
C SER A 272 25.90 40.45 -24.62
N TYR A 273 26.30 41.38 -23.75
CA TYR A 273 25.62 41.77 -22.52
C TYR A 273 24.11 42.07 -22.70
N ARG A 274 23.75 43.05 -23.56
CA ARG A 274 22.37 43.49 -23.73
C ARG A 274 21.48 42.37 -24.29
N THR A 275 21.99 41.60 -25.22
CA THR A 275 21.25 40.50 -25.85
C THR A 275 20.95 39.39 -24.87
N LEU A 276 21.93 38.99 -24.04
CA LEU A 276 21.76 37.91 -23.06
C LEU A 276 20.82 38.30 -21.93
N VAL A 277 20.94 39.50 -21.38
CA VAL A 277 20.01 40.03 -20.36
C VAL A 277 18.60 40.13 -20.91
N GLY A 278 18.42 40.66 -22.14
CA GLY A 278 17.11 40.73 -22.79
C GLY A 278 16.49 39.36 -22.99
N SER A 279 17.26 38.38 -23.49
CA SER A 279 16.82 37.01 -23.69
C SER A 279 16.41 36.32 -22.37
N LEU A 280 17.19 36.50 -21.30
CA LEU A 280 16.87 35.95 -19.98
C LEU A 280 15.60 36.57 -19.40
N GLN A 281 15.44 37.92 -19.53
CA GLN A 281 14.22 38.60 -19.09
C GLN A 281 12.99 38.18 -19.87
N GLU A 282 13.11 37.96 -21.17
CA GLU A 282 12.02 37.45 -22.01
C GLU A 282 11.62 36.04 -21.63
N LYS A 283 12.60 35.14 -21.47
CA LYS A 283 12.32 33.78 -20.97
C LYS A 283 11.64 33.79 -19.61
N TRP A 284 12.10 34.65 -18.69
CA TRP A 284 11.48 34.80 -17.36
C TRP A 284 10.01 35.21 -17.47
N ARG A 285 9.69 36.26 -18.27
CA ARG A 285 8.31 36.71 -18.46
C ARG A 285 7.42 35.66 -19.13
N ASN A 286 7.99 34.81 -19.98
CA ASN A 286 7.24 33.74 -20.64
C ASN A 286 6.98 32.55 -19.71
N ALA A 287 7.90 32.27 -18.80
CA ALA A 287 7.80 31.14 -17.89
C ALA A 287 7.10 31.50 -16.57
N ARG A 288 7.16 32.77 -16.14
CA ARG A 288 6.74 33.16 -14.78
C ARG A 288 5.83 34.40 -14.78
N ARG A 289 5.03 34.49 -13.71
CA ARG A 289 4.11 35.63 -13.47
C ARG A 289 4.77 36.77 -12.72
N ASP A 290 5.80 36.50 -11.92
CA ASP A 290 6.55 37.49 -11.17
C ASP A 290 7.57 38.23 -12.07
N PRO A 291 7.91 39.50 -11.75
CA PRO A 291 8.89 40.23 -12.51
C PRO A 291 10.28 39.57 -12.41
N PRO A 292 11.12 39.70 -13.46
CA PRO A 292 12.48 39.18 -13.40
C PRO A 292 13.28 39.83 -12.27
N PRO A 293 14.03 39.02 -11.48
CA PRO A 293 14.88 39.56 -10.41
C PRO A 293 15.98 40.45 -10.95
N PRO A 294 16.69 41.21 -10.07
CA PRO A 294 17.86 41.98 -10.47
C PRO A 294 18.90 41.07 -11.13
N ILE A 295 19.34 41.45 -12.34
CA ILE A 295 20.39 40.74 -13.10
C ILE A 295 21.64 41.59 -13.10
N ILE A 296 22.70 41.08 -12.47
CA ILE A 296 24.02 41.70 -12.45
C ILE A 296 24.94 40.88 -13.35
N THR A 297 25.64 41.54 -14.22
CA THR A 297 26.55 40.88 -15.19
C THR A 297 27.99 41.00 -14.77
N VAL A 298 28.74 39.91 -14.91
CA VAL A 298 30.15 39.83 -14.59
C VAL A 298 30.91 39.39 -15.85
N PRO A 299 31.84 40.22 -16.33
CA PRO A 299 32.62 39.89 -17.53
C PRO A 299 33.52 38.68 -17.30
N TYR A 300 33.82 37.96 -18.38
CA TYR A 300 34.78 36.88 -18.35
C TYR A 300 36.20 37.45 -18.26
N LEU A 301 36.95 37.04 -17.25
CA LEU A 301 38.36 37.29 -17.12
C LEU A 301 39.08 35.94 -17.03
N GLU A 302 40.09 35.74 -17.89
CA GLU A 302 40.92 34.53 -17.84
C GLU A 302 41.87 34.57 -16.64
N ASN A 303 41.99 33.44 -15.93
CA ASN A 303 42.96 33.24 -14.84
C ASN A 303 42.93 34.26 -13.69
N ILE A 304 41.72 34.69 -13.26
CA ILE A 304 41.56 35.65 -12.17
C ILE A 304 42.29 35.18 -10.91
N GLN A 305 43.25 35.97 -10.43
CA GLN A 305 43.86 35.84 -9.10
C GLN A 305 43.18 36.79 -8.12
N VAL A 306 43.41 36.60 -6.79
CA VAL A 306 42.85 37.48 -5.76
C VAL A 306 43.22 38.95 -5.98
N ASP A 307 44.43 39.22 -6.49
CA ASP A 307 44.92 40.55 -6.79
C ASP A 307 44.16 41.22 -7.94
N ASP A 308 43.51 40.46 -8.81
CA ASP A 308 42.70 40.95 -9.93
C ASP A 308 41.26 41.34 -9.51
N PHE A 309 40.82 41.02 -8.29
CA PHE A 309 39.47 41.37 -7.81
C PHE A 309 39.20 42.87 -7.85
N ALA A 310 40.25 43.71 -7.75
CA ALA A 310 40.14 45.15 -7.89
C ALA A 310 39.65 45.58 -9.28
N LEU A 311 39.91 44.79 -10.35
CA LEU A 311 39.50 45.09 -11.72
C LEU A 311 37.98 45.09 -11.91
N LEU A 312 37.27 44.35 -11.06
CA LEU A 312 35.80 44.19 -11.09
C LEU A 312 35.13 44.86 -9.89
N HIS A 313 35.75 45.88 -9.30
CA HIS A 313 35.22 46.55 -8.10
C HIS A 313 33.82 47.14 -8.32
N SER A 314 33.56 47.70 -9.50
CA SER A 314 32.25 48.27 -9.85
C SER A 314 31.14 47.20 -9.86
N GLU A 315 31.38 46.07 -10.54
CA GLU A 315 30.46 44.94 -10.66
C GLU A 315 30.23 44.28 -9.31
N ARG A 316 31.29 44.15 -8.49
CA ARG A 316 31.21 43.65 -7.12
C ARG A 316 30.30 44.53 -6.25
N THR A 317 30.51 45.84 -6.30
CA THR A 317 29.69 46.80 -5.56
C THR A 317 28.22 46.73 -5.99
N GLN A 318 27.97 46.60 -7.30
CA GLN A 318 26.59 46.43 -7.82
C GLN A 318 25.95 45.12 -7.32
N LEU A 319 26.69 43.99 -7.35
CA LEU A 319 26.19 42.71 -6.90
C LEU A 319 25.95 42.71 -5.39
N LEU A 320 26.86 43.20 -4.58
CA LEU A 320 26.70 43.36 -3.13
C LEU A 320 25.50 44.28 -2.80
N GLY A 321 25.33 45.36 -3.54
CA GLY A 321 24.19 46.27 -3.38
C GLY A 321 22.87 45.63 -3.78
N ALA A 322 22.84 44.73 -4.77
CA ALA A 322 21.65 43.96 -5.12
C ALA A 322 21.32 42.93 -4.05
N VAL A 323 22.33 42.22 -3.50
CA VAL A 323 22.16 41.27 -2.41
C VAL A 323 21.70 41.97 -1.12
N ASP A 324 22.26 43.14 -0.78
CA ASP A 324 21.81 43.93 0.39
C ASP A 324 20.34 44.34 0.27
N ARG A 325 19.90 44.78 -0.92
CA ARG A 325 18.47 45.05 -1.16
C ARG A 325 17.63 43.79 -0.97
N ALA A 326 18.04 42.65 -1.53
CA ALA A 326 17.34 41.37 -1.36
C ALA A 326 17.27 40.95 0.12
N ILE A 327 18.33 41.18 0.91
CA ILE A 327 18.33 40.94 2.36
C ILE A 327 17.27 41.78 3.06
N ARG A 328 17.10 43.03 2.70
CA ARG A 328 16.06 43.92 3.26
C ARG A 328 14.66 43.53 2.87
N GLU A 329 14.45 42.79 1.80
CA GLU A 329 13.17 42.26 1.34
C GLU A 329 12.79 40.96 2.04
N VAL A 330 13.66 40.32 2.79
CA VAL A 330 13.37 39.07 3.52
C VAL A 330 12.20 39.25 4.48
N ARG A 331 11.22 38.38 4.39
CA ARG A 331 10.01 38.37 5.23
C ARG A 331 9.76 36.95 5.76
N ARG A 332 10.50 36.58 6.81
CA ARG A 332 10.43 35.25 7.43
C ARG A 332 9.05 34.89 7.94
N GLU A 333 8.26 35.86 8.35
CA GLU A 333 6.86 35.69 8.78
C GLU A 333 5.95 35.18 7.66
N ARG A 334 6.29 35.42 6.39
CA ARG A 334 5.54 34.90 5.23
C ARG A 334 5.90 33.45 4.89
N HIS A 335 7.01 32.96 5.42
CA HIS A 335 7.53 31.65 5.04
C HIS A 335 6.50 30.52 5.29
N ALA A 336 5.79 30.54 6.40
CA ALA A 336 4.77 29.51 6.70
C ALA A 336 3.64 29.48 5.67
N LYS A 337 3.21 30.67 5.18
CA LYS A 337 2.20 30.77 4.10
C LYS A 337 2.76 30.26 2.79
N ASN A 338 3.99 30.62 2.45
CA ASN A 338 4.65 30.20 1.22
C ASN A 338 4.94 28.68 1.24
N ALA A 339 5.34 28.14 2.38
CA ALA A 339 5.52 26.70 2.57
C ALA A 339 4.20 25.93 2.36
N LYS A 340 3.09 26.43 2.92
CA LYS A 340 1.75 25.88 2.68
C LYS A 340 1.40 25.94 1.19
N HIS A 341 1.63 27.07 0.54
CA HIS A 341 1.37 27.26 -0.88
C HIS A 341 2.21 26.29 -1.73
N PHE A 342 3.49 26.09 -1.40
CA PHE A 342 4.36 25.12 -2.07
C PHE A 342 3.75 23.70 -2.00
N VAL A 343 3.32 23.26 -0.82
CA VAL A 343 2.66 21.97 -0.65
C VAL A 343 1.36 21.88 -1.48
N GLN A 344 0.54 22.93 -1.47
CA GLN A 344 -0.71 22.96 -2.24
C GLN A 344 -0.48 22.82 -3.76
N VAL A 345 0.54 23.49 -4.30
CA VAL A 345 0.88 23.43 -5.74
C VAL A 345 1.25 22.01 -6.16
N HIS A 346 2.05 21.30 -5.34
CA HIS A 346 2.56 19.97 -5.68
C HIS A 346 1.66 18.83 -5.16
N TRP A 347 0.66 19.12 -4.34
CA TRP A 347 -0.17 18.13 -3.63
C TRP A 347 -0.82 17.10 -4.53
N ARG A 348 -1.38 17.55 -5.64
CA ARG A 348 -2.05 16.69 -6.60
C ARG A 348 -1.09 15.67 -7.21
N ASP A 349 0.08 16.12 -7.63
CA ASP A 349 1.07 15.30 -8.32
C ASP A 349 1.70 14.29 -7.34
N TRP A 350 1.96 14.72 -6.10
CA TRP A 350 2.46 13.83 -5.05
C TRP A 350 1.50 12.71 -4.69
N LEU A 351 0.20 12.99 -4.72
CA LEU A 351 -0.80 11.99 -4.34
C LEU A 351 -1.35 11.20 -5.52
N ALA A 352 -1.07 11.57 -6.76
CA ALA A 352 -1.60 10.86 -7.92
C ALA A 352 -1.25 9.37 -7.92
N PRO A 353 0.02 8.94 -7.70
CA PRO A 353 0.36 7.52 -7.64
C PRO A 353 -0.25 6.80 -6.42
N VAL A 354 -0.36 7.49 -5.27
CA VAL A 354 -1.01 6.93 -4.06
C VAL A 354 -2.49 6.69 -4.29
N LYS A 355 -3.20 7.67 -4.87
CA LYS A 355 -4.63 7.55 -5.21
C LYS A 355 -4.86 6.49 -6.30
N ALA A 356 -3.93 6.34 -7.24
CA ALA A 356 -3.98 5.26 -8.23
C ALA A 356 -3.90 3.86 -7.55
N GLU A 357 -3.02 3.69 -6.56
CA GLU A 357 -2.94 2.46 -5.77
C GLU A 357 -4.26 2.17 -5.01
N HIS A 358 -4.86 3.18 -4.39
CA HIS A 358 -6.16 3.04 -3.72
C HIS A 358 -7.27 2.64 -4.70
N SER A 359 -7.27 3.22 -5.90
CA SER A 359 -8.21 2.86 -6.96
C SER A 359 -8.09 1.38 -7.35
N LEU A 360 -6.86 0.86 -7.49
CA LEU A 360 -6.61 -0.54 -7.80
C LEU A 360 -7.12 -1.49 -6.70
N LYS A 361 -6.90 -1.14 -5.42
CA LYS A 361 -7.44 -1.89 -4.28
C LYS A 361 -8.98 -1.89 -4.28
N THR A 362 -9.60 -0.77 -4.57
CA THR A 362 -11.06 -0.64 -4.67
C THR A 362 -11.60 -1.47 -5.84
N GLU A 363 -10.95 -1.43 -7.00
CA GLU A 363 -11.33 -2.24 -8.15
C GLU A 363 -11.22 -3.74 -7.86
N TRP A 364 -10.18 -4.16 -7.14
CA TRP A 364 -10.04 -5.53 -6.69
C TRP A 364 -11.21 -5.97 -5.79
N HIS A 365 -11.56 -5.16 -4.78
CA HIS A 365 -12.69 -5.46 -3.89
C HIS A 365 -14.00 -5.56 -4.67
N SER A 366 -14.24 -4.65 -5.61
CA SER A 366 -15.43 -4.69 -6.48
C SER A 366 -15.47 -5.95 -7.32
N LEU A 367 -14.32 -6.37 -7.90
CA LEU A 367 -14.21 -7.60 -8.67
C LEU A 367 -14.53 -8.84 -7.82
N VAL A 368 -14.00 -8.90 -6.59
CA VAL A 368 -14.29 -10.00 -5.65
C VAL A 368 -15.78 -10.03 -5.30
N ASP A 369 -16.37 -8.87 -5.03
CA ASP A 369 -17.81 -8.77 -4.67
C ASP A 369 -18.71 -9.18 -5.83
N GLU A 370 -18.37 -8.81 -7.06
CA GLU A 370 -19.10 -9.25 -8.26
C GLU A 370 -18.98 -10.75 -8.46
N ALA A 371 -17.77 -11.31 -8.37
CA ALA A 371 -17.53 -12.73 -8.55
C ALA A 371 -18.25 -13.59 -7.48
N VAL A 372 -18.27 -13.13 -6.23
CA VAL A 372 -19.04 -13.79 -5.15
C VAL A 372 -20.54 -13.73 -5.44
N ARG A 373 -21.06 -12.58 -5.87
CA ARG A 373 -22.48 -12.41 -6.21
C ARG A 373 -22.89 -13.32 -7.35
N ASP A 374 -22.08 -13.43 -8.39
CA ASP A 374 -22.35 -14.31 -9.54
C ASP A 374 -22.36 -15.77 -9.11
N SER A 375 -21.44 -16.18 -8.24
CA SER A 375 -21.38 -17.54 -7.69
C SER A 375 -22.56 -17.87 -6.79
N LEU A 376 -23.02 -16.93 -5.99
CA LEU A 376 -24.25 -17.08 -5.19
C LEU A 376 -25.51 -17.15 -6.07
N ASN A 377 -25.54 -16.42 -7.17
CA ASN A 377 -26.64 -16.51 -8.15
C ASN A 377 -26.64 -17.87 -8.85
N LEU A 378 -25.48 -18.42 -9.20
CA LEU A 378 -25.35 -19.78 -9.73
C LEU A 378 -25.91 -20.80 -8.72
N TYR A 379 -25.49 -20.74 -7.46
CA TYR A 379 -26.02 -21.62 -6.40
C TYR A 379 -27.54 -21.46 -6.25
N LYS A 380 -28.07 -20.25 -6.26
CA LYS A 380 -29.50 -19.98 -6.16
C LYS A 380 -30.28 -20.56 -7.34
N ARG A 381 -29.73 -20.42 -8.56
CA ARG A 381 -30.37 -20.94 -9.79
C ARG A 381 -30.32 -22.47 -9.84
N ASP A 382 -29.14 -23.05 -9.65
CA ASP A 382 -28.88 -24.46 -9.95
C ASP A 382 -29.19 -25.40 -8.80
N TYR A 383 -29.27 -24.88 -7.57
CA TYR A 383 -29.65 -25.68 -6.40
C TYR A 383 -30.99 -25.25 -5.78
N LEU A 384 -31.11 -24.02 -5.27
CA LEU A 384 -32.29 -23.61 -4.52
C LEU A 384 -33.55 -23.54 -5.39
N ASN A 385 -33.45 -23.07 -6.63
CA ASN A 385 -34.55 -22.88 -7.54
C ASN A 385 -34.64 -23.94 -8.65
N HIS A 386 -33.88 -25.04 -8.50
CA HIS A 386 -33.92 -26.11 -9.50
C HIS A 386 -35.37 -26.64 -9.63
N PRO A 387 -35.94 -26.73 -10.84
CA PRO A 387 -37.39 -26.96 -11.04
C PRO A 387 -37.88 -28.31 -10.49
N HIS A 388 -37.02 -29.30 -10.39
CA HIS A 388 -37.42 -30.65 -10.04
C HIS A 388 -36.86 -31.18 -8.72
N HIS A 389 -35.82 -30.56 -8.13
CA HIS A 389 -35.13 -31.15 -6.99
C HIS A 389 -34.54 -30.12 -6.02
N TYR A 390 -35.32 -29.61 -5.08
CA TYR A 390 -34.78 -28.99 -3.89
C TYR A 390 -34.50 -30.07 -2.83
N GLU A 391 -33.31 -30.67 -2.92
CA GLU A 391 -32.88 -31.83 -2.12
C GLU A 391 -33.03 -31.60 -0.60
N THR A 392 -32.70 -30.41 -0.12
CA THR A 392 -32.78 -30.08 1.31
C THR A 392 -34.22 -30.17 1.85
N PHE A 393 -35.19 -29.71 1.07
CA PHE A 393 -36.61 -29.84 1.50
C PHE A 393 -37.10 -31.28 1.41
N GLN A 394 -36.61 -32.06 0.44
CA GLN A 394 -36.92 -33.49 0.37
C GLN A 394 -36.35 -34.25 1.56
N ARG A 395 -35.16 -33.87 2.07
CA ARG A 395 -34.65 -34.42 3.33
C ARG A 395 -35.52 -34.05 4.52
N ALA A 396 -36.07 -32.83 4.60
CA ALA A 396 -37.02 -32.44 5.63
C ALA A 396 -38.32 -33.25 5.56
N LEU A 397 -38.81 -33.54 4.35
CA LEU A 397 -39.99 -34.43 4.17
C LEU A 397 -39.68 -35.89 4.53
N ALA A 398 -38.48 -36.39 4.24
CA ALA A 398 -38.08 -37.74 4.67
C ALA A 398 -37.98 -37.84 6.19
N GLU A 399 -37.48 -36.82 6.88
CA GLU A 399 -37.48 -36.76 8.34
C GLU A 399 -38.89 -36.68 8.90
N LEU A 400 -39.80 -35.92 8.27
CA LEU A 400 -41.21 -35.89 8.60
C LEU A 400 -41.85 -37.28 8.51
N LEU A 401 -41.54 -38.08 7.48
CA LEU A 401 -42.03 -39.47 7.37
C LEU A 401 -41.58 -40.35 8.53
N THR A 402 -40.39 -40.13 9.03
CA THR A 402 -39.87 -40.84 10.21
C THR A 402 -40.68 -40.50 11.45
N LEU A 403 -41.05 -39.22 11.62
CA LEU A 403 -41.86 -38.74 12.74
C LEU A 403 -43.32 -39.23 12.68
N LEU A 404 -43.83 -39.58 11.49
CA LEU A 404 -45.20 -40.06 11.30
C LEU A 404 -45.42 -41.52 11.75
N GLU A 405 -44.37 -42.29 12.07
CA GLU A 405 -44.40 -43.68 12.51
C GLU A 405 -45.30 -44.57 11.64
N ILE A 406 -45.21 -44.44 10.33
CA ILE A 406 -46.07 -45.18 9.38
C ILE A 406 -45.76 -46.68 9.50
N PRO A 407 -46.77 -47.55 9.72
CA PRO A 407 -46.57 -48.99 9.85
C PRO A 407 -45.91 -49.60 8.60
N GLY A 408 -44.79 -50.32 8.79
CA GLY A 408 -44.01 -50.95 7.73
C GLY A 408 -42.74 -50.17 7.32
N LEU A 409 -42.59 -48.90 7.73
CA LEU A 409 -41.40 -48.07 7.40
C LEU A 409 -40.37 -47.99 8.54
N ALA A 410 -40.75 -48.28 9.78
CA ALA A 410 -39.93 -48.07 10.97
C ALA A 410 -38.55 -48.79 10.92
N GLY A 411 -38.53 -50.04 10.40
CA GLY A 411 -37.29 -50.82 10.29
C GLY A 411 -36.35 -50.37 9.18
N THR A 412 -36.91 -49.89 8.07
CA THR A 412 -36.13 -49.44 6.88
C THR A 412 -35.60 -48.04 7.05
N LEU A 413 -36.33 -47.13 7.75
CA LEU A 413 -35.91 -45.75 8.00
C LEU A 413 -34.85 -45.61 9.10
N LEU A 414 -34.83 -46.50 10.12
CA LEU A 414 -33.73 -46.56 11.09
C LEU A 414 -32.39 -46.94 10.43
N THR A 415 -32.43 -47.76 9.40
CA THR A 415 -31.25 -48.12 8.60
C THR A 415 -30.86 -46.95 7.69
N ALA A 416 -31.80 -46.23 7.09
CA ALA A 416 -31.58 -45.04 6.30
C ALA A 416 -30.96 -43.89 7.13
N ARG A 417 -31.37 -43.69 8.40
CA ARG A 417 -30.77 -42.69 9.31
C ARG A 417 -29.28 -43.00 9.60
N LYS A 418 -28.92 -44.26 9.73
CA LYS A 418 -27.51 -44.68 9.87
C LYS A 418 -26.71 -44.47 8.57
N ILE A 419 -27.36 -44.60 7.41
CA ILE A 419 -26.72 -44.44 6.09
C ILE A 419 -26.49 -42.96 5.74
N VAL A 420 -27.42 -42.06 6.07
CA VAL A 420 -27.25 -40.59 5.86
C VAL A 420 -26.13 -40.01 6.72
N THR A 421 -25.82 -40.62 7.88
CA THR A 421 -24.69 -40.19 8.72
C THR A 421 -23.41 -40.97 8.45
N TRP A 422 -23.45 -42.03 7.65
CA TRP A 422 -22.33 -42.98 7.42
C TRP A 422 -21.24 -42.46 6.46
N PRO A 423 -21.49 -41.73 5.37
CA PRO A 423 -20.44 -41.26 4.48
C PRO A 423 -19.41 -40.36 5.16
N VAL A 424 -19.84 -39.61 6.18
CA VAL A 424 -18.96 -38.63 6.87
C VAL A 424 -17.88 -39.32 7.73
N ARG A 425 -18.12 -40.56 8.23
CA ARG A 425 -17.15 -41.28 9.06
C ARG A 425 -16.12 -42.10 8.28
N GLN A 426 -16.41 -42.48 7.05
CA GLN A 426 -15.45 -43.24 6.22
C GLN A 426 -14.46 -42.36 5.43
N ILE A 427 -14.83 -41.13 5.09
CA ILE A 427 -13.95 -40.19 4.39
C ILE A 427 -12.66 -39.90 5.20
N VAL A 428 -12.77 -39.85 6.53
CA VAL A 428 -11.63 -39.59 7.42
C VAL A 428 -10.63 -40.76 7.50
N LYS A 429 -11.07 -42.01 7.24
CA LYS A 429 -10.20 -43.21 7.38
C LYS A 429 -9.58 -43.69 6.07
N LEU A 430 -10.02 -43.26 4.91
CA LEU A 430 -9.55 -43.72 3.60
C LEU A 430 -8.64 -42.74 2.84
N GLY A 431 -8.36 -41.56 3.40
CA GLY A 431 -7.45 -40.57 2.82
C GLY A 431 -5.96 -40.96 2.85
N GLN A 432 -5.59 -42.15 3.37
CA GLN A 432 -4.20 -42.61 3.48
C GLN A 432 -3.80 -43.79 2.62
N ALA A 433 -4.67 -44.31 1.75
CA ALA A 433 -4.31 -45.44 0.90
C ALA A 433 -4.79 -45.25 -0.55
N VAL A 434 -3.82 -45.10 -1.44
CA VAL A 434 -3.80 -45.46 -2.86
C VAL A 434 -4.48 -44.49 -3.84
N GLY A 435 -3.67 -43.90 -4.69
CA GLY A 435 -4.02 -43.20 -5.92
C GLY A 435 -4.82 -44.08 -6.89
N GLY A 436 -6.10 -43.77 -7.02
CA GLY A 436 -7.02 -44.35 -7.98
C GLY A 436 -8.30 -43.55 -8.01
N ARG A 437 -8.68 -43.08 -9.21
CA ARG A 437 -9.92 -42.38 -9.48
C ARG A 437 -11.11 -43.10 -8.80
N ARG A 438 -11.60 -42.57 -7.70
CA ARG A 438 -12.90 -42.89 -7.13
C ARG A 438 -13.81 -41.68 -7.25
N GLN A 439 -14.78 -41.81 -8.13
CA GLN A 439 -15.95 -40.96 -8.18
C GLN A 439 -16.74 -41.15 -6.87
N GLN A 440 -16.46 -40.31 -5.87
CA GLN A 440 -17.27 -40.22 -4.64
C GLN A 440 -18.60 -39.57 -5.00
N SER A 441 -19.68 -40.10 -4.54
CA SER A 441 -21.00 -39.46 -4.57
C SER A 441 -21.00 -38.25 -3.63
N ILE A 442 -20.57 -37.11 -4.17
CA ILE A 442 -20.69 -35.83 -3.52
C ILE A 442 -22.18 -35.50 -3.43
N SER A 443 -22.66 -34.98 -2.28
CA SER A 443 -24.08 -34.51 -2.20
C SER A 443 -24.32 -33.48 -3.30
N GLY A 444 -25.52 -33.49 -3.89
CA GLY A 444 -25.85 -32.55 -4.99
C GLY A 444 -25.54 -31.10 -4.63
N GLU A 445 -25.78 -30.70 -3.38
CA GLU A 445 -25.44 -29.36 -2.86
C GLU A 445 -23.95 -29.10 -2.84
N ALA A 446 -23.13 -30.04 -2.34
CA ALA A 446 -21.68 -29.85 -2.29
C ALA A 446 -21.10 -29.70 -3.70
N ALA A 447 -21.57 -30.48 -4.68
CA ALA A 447 -21.13 -30.37 -6.07
C ALA A 447 -21.42 -28.98 -6.65
N ILE A 448 -22.61 -28.42 -6.43
CA ILE A 448 -22.98 -27.08 -6.89
C ILE A 448 -22.17 -26.00 -6.16
N LEU A 449 -21.89 -26.14 -4.86
CA LEU A 449 -21.04 -25.22 -4.13
C LEU A 449 -19.59 -25.23 -4.65
N HIS A 450 -19.05 -26.40 -4.99
CA HIS A 450 -17.73 -26.51 -5.65
C HIS A 450 -17.74 -25.84 -7.03
N GLN A 451 -18.76 -26.09 -7.84
CA GLN A 451 -18.91 -25.44 -9.14
C GLN A 451 -18.98 -23.92 -9.01
N ALA A 452 -19.73 -23.42 -8.01
CA ALA A 452 -19.83 -21.99 -7.73
C ALA A 452 -18.47 -21.37 -7.35
N ALA A 453 -17.66 -22.06 -6.54
CA ALA A 453 -16.31 -21.61 -6.19
C ALA A 453 -15.36 -21.63 -7.40
N GLU A 454 -15.40 -22.66 -8.25
CA GLU A 454 -14.61 -22.71 -9.48
C GLU A 454 -15.00 -21.59 -10.45
N HIS A 455 -16.30 -21.32 -10.61
CA HIS A 455 -16.79 -20.20 -11.41
C HIS A 455 -16.22 -18.86 -10.93
N LEU A 456 -16.17 -18.65 -9.60
CA LEU A 456 -15.58 -17.46 -9.00
C LEU A 456 -14.10 -17.29 -9.40
N PHE A 457 -13.30 -18.35 -9.26
CA PHE A 457 -11.88 -18.27 -9.61
C PHE A 457 -11.64 -18.03 -11.10
N ILE A 458 -12.46 -18.65 -11.96
CA ILE A 458 -12.39 -18.42 -13.42
C ILE A 458 -12.69 -16.94 -13.71
N ARG A 459 -13.81 -16.42 -13.19
CA ARG A 459 -14.23 -15.03 -13.38
C ARG A 459 -13.17 -14.02 -12.97
N ILE A 460 -12.58 -14.19 -11.77
CA ILE A 460 -11.51 -13.33 -11.29
C ILE A 460 -10.28 -13.42 -12.21
N SER A 461 -9.86 -14.64 -12.58
CA SER A 461 -8.68 -14.85 -13.43
C SER A 461 -8.83 -14.22 -14.81
N GLU A 462 -9.99 -14.37 -15.44
CA GLU A 462 -10.31 -13.75 -16.73
C GLU A 462 -10.26 -12.22 -16.65
N THR A 463 -10.87 -11.65 -15.60
CA THR A 463 -10.86 -10.19 -15.42
C THR A 463 -9.46 -9.65 -15.17
N ILE A 464 -8.62 -10.34 -14.40
CA ILE A 464 -7.21 -9.96 -14.20
C ILE A 464 -6.46 -9.95 -15.54
N LEU A 465 -6.66 -10.95 -16.40
CA LEU A 465 -6.02 -11.02 -17.70
C LEU A 465 -6.39 -9.82 -18.58
N LEU A 466 -7.69 -9.47 -18.64
CA LEU A 466 -8.16 -8.31 -19.39
C LEU A 466 -7.56 -7.00 -18.86
N LYS A 467 -7.60 -6.81 -17.54
CA LYS A 467 -7.07 -5.58 -16.92
C LYS A 467 -5.55 -5.43 -17.02
N ARG A 468 -4.83 -6.51 -17.24
CA ARG A 468 -3.37 -6.49 -17.43
C ARG A 468 -2.94 -5.84 -18.73
N ASP A 469 -3.80 -5.85 -19.74
CA ASP A 469 -3.48 -5.37 -21.08
C ASP A 469 -3.93 -3.91 -21.31
N ASP A 470 -4.73 -3.32 -20.38
CA ASP A 470 -5.34 -2.00 -20.59
C ASP A 470 -4.39 -0.81 -20.34
N ASP A 471 -3.48 -0.90 -19.35
CA ASP A 471 -2.63 0.23 -18.92
C ASP A 471 -1.29 -0.28 -18.37
N PRO A 472 -0.15 0.06 -18.98
CA PRO A 472 1.17 -0.35 -18.52
C PRO A 472 1.49 0.04 -17.08
N SER A 473 1.03 1.21 -16.61
CA SER A 473 1.27 1.68 -15.24
C SER A 473 0.59 0.82 -14.18
N ARG A 474 -0.53 0.17 -14.53
CA ARG A 474 -1.34 -0.71 -13.69
C ARG A 474 -0.97 -2.18 -13.83
N GLN A 475 -0.27 -2.52 -14.92
CA GLN A 475 0.07 -3.89 -15.31
C GLN A 475 0.87 -4.63 -14.21
N ALA A 476 1.85 -3.96 -13.59
CA ALA A 476 2.69 -4.55 -12.55
C ALA A 476 1.85 -5.01 -11.35
N TRP A 477 0.90 -4.21 -10.91
CA TRP A 477 -0.01 -4.52 -9.80
C TRP A 477 -0.89 -5.74 -10.11
N TRP A 478 -1.54 -5.76 -11.29
CA TRP A 478 -2.38 -6.88 -11.71
C TRP A 478 -1.58 -8.16 -11.93
N LYS A 479 -0.33 -8.07 -12.40
CA LYS A 479 0.59 -9.21 -12.55
C LYS A 479 0.94 -9.83 -11.20
N GLU A 480 1.22 -9.01 -10.19
CA GLU A 480 1.49 -9.46 -8.83
C GLU A 480 0.25 -10.11 -8.20
N MET A 481 -0.93 -9.49 -8.36
CA MET A 481 -2.20 -10.07 -7.92
C MET A 481 -2.50 -11.42 -8.58
N ALA A 482 -2.24 -11.57 -9.86
CA ALA A 482 -2.35 -12.85 -10.56
C ALA A 482 -1.42 -13.92 -9.96
N GLY A 483 -0.19 -13.52 -9.62
CA GLY A 483 0.79 -14.38 -8.93
C GLY A 483 0.28 -14.84 -7.57
N LEU A 484 -0.19 -13.91 -6.73
CA LEU A 484 -0.75 -14.18 -5.41
C LEU A 484 -1.98 -15.09 -5.51
N LEU A 485 -2.92 -14.79 -6.41
CA LEU A 485 -4.10 -15.63 -6.60
C LEU A 485 -3.72 -17.07 -6.98
N ARG A 486 -2.75 -17.24 -7.88
CA ARG A 486 -2.29 -18.57 -8.30
C ARG A 486 -1.68 -19.37 -7.17
N THR A 487 -0.86 -18.75 -6.32
CA THR A 487 -0.19 -19.42 -5.21
C THR A 487 -1.14 -19.72 -4.05
N THR A 488 -2.15 -18.87 -3.83
CA THR A 488 -3.08 -18.99 -2.70
C THR A 488 -4.31 -19.84 -3.05
N ARG A 489 -4.67 -19.99 -4.32
CA ARG A 489 -5.84 -20.76 -4.76
C ARG A 489 -5.92 -22.17 -4.16
N PRO A 490 -4.86 -23.03 -4.16
CA PRO A 490 -4.96 -24.37 -3.59
C PRO A 490 -5.30 -24.36 -2.09
N VAL A 491 -4.70 -23.42 -1.34
CA VAL A 491 -4.96 -23.27 0.10
C VAL A 491 -6.39 -22.82 0.35
N LEU A 492 -6.87 -21.87 -0.44
CA LEU A 492 -8.23 -21.35 -0.32
C LEU A 492 -9.27 -22.41 -0.72
N THR A 493 -9.00 -23.20 -1.77
CA THR A 493 -9.88 -24.30 -2.19
C THR A 493 -10.03 -25.33 -1.06
N ASN A 494 -8.92 -25.81 -0.49
CA ASN A 494 -8.97 -26.76 0.62
C ASN A 494 -9.72 -26.20 1.85
N ARG A 495 -9.47 -24.94 2.20
CA ARG A 495 -10.20 -24.26 3.29
C ARG A 495 -11.69 -24.16 3.01
N TYR A 496 -12.06 -23.86 1.77
CA TYR A 496 -13.45 -23.79 1.34
C TYR A 496 -14.13 -25.15 1.42
N GLU A 497 -13.49 -26.24 0.95
CA GLU A 497 -14.00 -27.60 1.04
C GLU A 497 -14.31 -28.02 2.49
N LEU A 498 -13.37 -27.77 3.40
CA LEU A 498 -13.58 -28.02 4.82
C LEU A 498 -14.75 -27.22 5.41
N ALA A 499 -14.90 -25.98 4.95
CA ALA A 499 -16.00 -25.13 5.39
C ALA A 499 -17.36 -25.57 4.81
N VAL A 500 -17.40 -26.06 3.58
CA VAL A 500 -18.62 -26.69 2.98
C VAL A 500 -19.03 -27.92 3.76
N ASP A 501 -18.09 -28.81 4.09
CA ASP A 501 -18.37 -30.00 4.91
C ASP A 501 -18.88 -29.64 6.31
N HIS A 502 -18.34 -28.60 6.91
CA HIS A 502 -18.83 -28.10 8.20
C HIS A 502 -20.23 -27.51 8.07
N TYR A 503 -20.46 -26.69 7.02
CA TYR A 503 -21.75 -26.07 6.76
C TYR A 503 -22.84 -27.13 6.58
N ILE A 504 -22.62 -28.16 5.76
CA ILE A 504 -23.61 -29.21 5.51
C ILE A 504 -24.05 -29.91 6.83
N ARG A 505 -23.05 -30.16 7.70
CA ARG A 505 -23.33 -30.75 9.02
C ARG A 505 -24.06 -29.79 9.96
N ALA A 506 -23.64 -28.53 9.96
CA ALA A 506 -24.22 -27.50 10.82
C ALA A 506 -25.65 -27.09 10.41
N PHE A 507 -26.03 -27.30 9.14
CA PHE A 507 -27.38 -27.00 8.64
C PHE A 507 -28.40 -28.11 8.91
N GLN A 508 -27.98 -29.31 9.27
CA GLN A 508 -28.87 -30.46 9.54
C GLN A 508 -29.94 -30.17 10.62
N PRO A 509 -29.67 -29.48 11.74
CA PRO A 509 -30.70 -29.12 12.73
C PRO A 509 -31.83 -28.25 12.17
N GLU A 510 -31.57 -27.40 11.18
CA GLU A 510 -32.63 -26.58 10.54
C GLU A 510 -33.55 -27.44 9.65
N ILE A 511 -33.00 -28.49 9.05
CA ILE A 511 -33.80 -29.50 8.31
C ILE A 511 -34.73 -30.24 9.27
N GLU A 512 -34.20 -30.75 10.38
CA GLU A 512 -34.96 -31.44 11.43
C GLU A 512 -36.04 -30.54 12.04
N LYS A 513 -35.67 -29.28 12.35
CA LYS A 513 -36.64 -28.28 12.86
C LYS A 513 -37.79 -28.01 11.88
N THR A 514 -37.48 -27.96 10.58
CA THR A 514 -38.49 -27.81 9.54
C THR A 514 -39.45 -29.02 9.52
N ALA A 515 -38.90 -30.24 9.61
CA ALA A 515 -39.69 -31.46 9.69
C ALA A 515 -40.59 -31.49 10.92
N HIS A 516 -40.07 -31.13 12.10
CA HIS A 516 -40.86 -31.04 13.34
C HIS A 516 -41.97 -29.98 13.23
N SER A 517 -41.71 -28.83 12.66
CA SER A 517 -42.70 -27.78 12.45
C SER A 517 -43.84 -28.23 11.51
N LEU A 518 -43.52 -29.00 10.48
CA LEU A 518 -44.49 -29.61 9.59
C LEU A 518 -45.31 -30.69 10.32
N TYR A 519 -44.68 -31.50 11.17
CA TYR A 519 -45.36 -32.53 11.97
C TYR A 519 -46.33 -31.92 12.99
N ASP A 520 -45.93 -30.89 13.72
CA ASP A 520 -46.79 -30.19 14.69
C ASP A 520 -48.01 -29.60 14.00
N ARG A 521 -47.80 -29.02 12.81
CA ARG A 521 -48.92 -28.50 12.02
C ARG A 521 -49.87 -29.61 11.51
N LEU A 522 -49.35 -30.79 11.16
CA LEU A 522 -50.14 -31.96 10.81
C LEU A 522 -50.98 -32.44 11.99
N ARG A 523 -50.47 -32.37 13.22
CA ARG A 523 -51.21 -32.73 14.42
C ARG A 523 -52.44 -31.85 14.65
N GLU A 524 -52.45 -30.61 14.21
CA GLU A 524 -53.59 -29.71 14.24
C GLU A 524 -54.70 -30.11 13.24
N HIS A 525 -54.41 -31.04 12.30
CA HIS A 525 -55.33 -31.54 11.28
C HIS A 525 -55.43 -33.06 11.33
N PRO A 526 -56.18 -33.65 12.34
CA PRO A 526 -56.22 -35.10 12.59
C PRO A 526 -56.73 -35.94 11.40
N ALA A 527 -57.63 -35.39 10.59
CA ALA A 527 -58.13 -36.08 9.42
C ALA A 527 -57.04 -36.32 8.36
N VAL A 528 -56.18 -35.33 8.12
CA VAL A 528 -55.05 -35.43 7.19
C VAL A 528 -53.96 -36.36 7.76
N LEU A 529 -53.68 -36.23 9.06
CA LEU A 529 -52.71 -37.08 9.76
C LEU A 529 -53.11 -38.56 9.73
N ASN A 530 -54.38 -38.87 10.02
CA ASN A 530 -54.90 -40.24 9.98
C ASN A 530 -54.97 -40.78 8.55
N GLY A 531 -55.33 -39.97 7.58
CA GLY A 531 -55.27 -40.34 6.17
C GLY A 531 -53.81 -40.71 5.72
N LEU A 532 -52.82 -39.94 6.12
CA LEU A 532 -51.43 -40.26 5.87
C LEU A 532 -50.94 -41.55 6.56
N ARG A 533 -51.38 -41.79 7.81
CA ARG A 533 -51.07 -43.03 8.55
C ARG A 533 -51.79 -44.25 7.99
N ALA A 534 -52.96 -44.06 7.40
CA ALA A 534 -53.72 -45.12 6.77
C ALA A 534 -53.27 -45.52 5.37
N THR A 535 -52.42 -44.68 4.76
CA THR A 535 -51.87 -44.97 3.44
C THR A 535 -50.86 -46.13 3.59
N ARG A 536 -51.27 -47.34 3.21
CA ARG A 536 -50.38 -48.50 3.12
C ARG A 536 -49.28 -48.18 2.12
N VAL A 537 -48.06 -48.09 2.61
CA VAL A 537 -46.89 -48.02 1.76
C VAL A 537 -46.78 -49.35 1.04
N THR A 538 -47.19 -49.34 -0.22
CA THR A 538 -47.08 -50.52 -1.10
C THR A 538 -45.60 -50.85 -1.34
N THR A 539 -45.34 -52.02 -1.90
CA THR A 539 -44.06 -52.72 -2.12
C THR A 539 -42.92 -51.86 -2.67
N ASP A 540 -43.19 -50.65 -3.17
CA ASP A 540 -42.23 -49.72 -3.72
C ASP A 540 -41.30 -49.06 -2.66
N ALA A 541 -41.76 -49.00 -1.41
CA ALA A 541 -40.90 -48.53 -0.31
C ALA A 541 -39.78 -49.54 0.06
N ALA A 542 -40.04 -50.83 -0.19
CA ALA A 542 -39.00 -51.85 -0.06
C ALA A 542 -37.96 -51.74 -1.16
N ALA A 543 -38.35 -51.35 -2.38
CA ALA A 543 -37.43 -51.10 -3.51
C ALA A 543 -36.51 -49.89 -3.22
N LEU A 544 -37.03 -48.84 -2.56
CA LEU A 544 -36.23 -47.70 -2.12
C LEU A 544 -35.19 -48.11 -1.07
N ALA A 545 -35.53 -48.93 -0.12
CA ALA A 545 -34.62 -49.45 0.90
C ALA A 545 -33.49 -50.31 0.29
N VAL A 546 -33.82 -51.12 -0.73
CA VAL A 546 -32.84 -51.95 -1.45
C VAL A 546 -31.95 -51.12 -2.35
N ALA A 547 -32.47 -50.09 -3.06
CA ALA A 547 -31.67 -49.18 -3.89
C ALA A 547 -30.67 -48.37 -3.06
N LEU A 548 -31.05 -47.96 -1.86
CA LEU A 548 -30.16 -47.30 -0.88
C LEU A 548 -29.11 -48.26 -0.29
N HIS A 549 -29.41 -49.57 -0.29
CA HIS A 549 -28.52 -50.59 0.30
C HIS A 549 -27.42 -51.06 -0.65
N THR A 550 -27.60 -50.98 -1.96
CA THR A 550 -26.69 -51.53 -2.95
C THR A 550 -25.59 -50.54 -3.43
N GLY A 551 -25.59 -49.28 -2.96
CA GLY A 551 -24.47 -48.34 -3.16
C GLY A 551 -24.16 -47.94 -4.60
N GLY A 552 -25.12 -48.14 -5.55
CA GLY A 552 -24.85 -48.07 -6.98
C GLY A 552 -25.61 -46.97 -7.74
N ILE A 553 -26.08 -45.89 -7.09
CA ILE A 553 -26.83 -44.84 -7.78
C ILE A 553 -26.03 -43.55 -7.81
N GLY A 554 -25.66 -43.08 -8.99
CA GLY A 554 -25.11 -41.75 -9.22
C GLY A 554 -26.16 -40.65 -8.95
N VAL A 555 -25.71 -39.45 -8.70
CA VAL A 555 -26.51 -38.25 -8.36
C VAL A 555 -27.64 -37.94 -9.39
N GLN A 556 -27.55 -38.53 -10.58
CA GLN A 556 -28.52 -38.34 -11.67
C GLN A 556 -29.74 -39.29 -11.58
N ASP A 557 -29.68 -40.31 -10.73
CA ASP A 557 -30.73 -41.36 -10.63
C ASP A 557 -31.53 -41.31 -9.34
N PHE A 558 -31.56 -40.16 -8.64
CA PHE A 558 -32.49 -39.93 -7.54
C PHE A 558 -33.91 -39.77 -8.12
N ILE A 559 -34.39 -40.84 -8.70
CA ILE A 559 -35.82 -40.99 -8.98
C ILE A 559 -36.50 -40.94 -7.61
N ILE A 560 -37.17 -39.83 -7.32
CA ILE A 560 -38.07 -39.71 -6.16
C ILE A 560 -38.95 -40.95 -6.18
N ALA A 561 -38.76 -41.82 -5.20
CA ALA A 561 -39.59 -43.04 -5.14
C ALA A 561 -41.06 -42.63 -5.27
N PRO A 562 -41.87 -43.36 -6.02
CA PRO A 562 -43.28 -43.02 -6.21
C PRO A 562 -44.03 -42.71 -4.93
N ALA A 563 -43.60 -43.30 -3.80
CA ALA A 563 -44.14 -43.02 -2.47
C ALA A 563 -43.88 -41.57 -1.98
N MET A 564 -42.71 -40.99 -2.29
CA MET A 564 -42.42 -39.57 -1.95
C MET A 564 -43.21 -38.63 -2.85
N LEU A 565 -43.42 -39.01 -4.11
CA LEU A 565 -44.21 -38.22 -5.05
C LEU A 565 -45.69 -38.22 -4.64
N SER A 566 -46.26 -39.40 -4.28
CA SER A 566 -47.64 -39.49 -3.81
C SER A 566 -47.86 -38.73 -2.50
N LEU A 567 -46.90 -38.76 -1.57
CA LEU A 567 -46.98 -38.03 -0.31
C LEU A 567 -46.89 -36.51 -0.53
N THR A 568 -45.95 -36.05 -1.36
CA THR A 568 -45.81 -34.62 -1.68
C THR A 568 -47.04 -34.09 -2.40
N THR A 569 -47.63 -34.86 -3.34
CA THR A 569 -48.87 -34.51 -4.03
C THR A 569 -50.05 -34.45 -3.06
N MET A 570 -50.22 -35.46 -2.23
CA MET A 570 -51.31 -35.54 -1.24
C MET A 570 -51.20 -34.41 -0.18
N LEU A 571 -50.01 -34.08 0.26
CA LEU A 571 -49.77 -32.94 1.16
C LEU A 571 -49.96 -31.59 0.44
N ALA A 572 -49.57 -31.48 -0.82
CA ALA A 572 -49.74 -30.26 -1.61
C ALA A 572 -51.23 -29.98 -1.93
N GLU A 573 -52.01 -31.01 -2.17
CA GLU A 573 -53.46 -30.91 -2.43
C GLU A 573 -54.29 -30.72 -1.15
N SER A 574 -53.71 -30.95 0.03
CA SER A 574 -54.35 -30.72 1.32
C SER A 574 -54.36 -29.24 1.73
N ALA A 575 -55.12 -28.94 2.82
CA ALA A 575 -55.12 -27.63 3.45
C ALA A 575 -53.71 -27.14 3.89
N LEU A 576 -52.72 -28.05 3.93
CA LEU A 576 -51.35 -27.82 4.31
C LEU A 576 -50.46 -27.38 3.14
N GLY A 577 -50.92 -27.42 1.87
CA GLY A 577 -50.12 -27.08 0.70
C GLY A 577 -49.50 -25.68 0.76
N ARG A 578 -50.27 -24.69 1.23
CA ARG A 578 -49.74 -23.31 1.44
C ARG A 578 -48.67 -23.25 2.54
N TYR A 579 -48.83 -24.04 3.61
CA TYR A 579 -47.89 -24.11 4.71
C TYR A 579 -46.55 -24.78 4.28
N MET A 580 -46.68 -25.88 3.51
CA MET A 580 -45.50 -26.55 2.93
C MET A 580 -44.70 -25.60 2.00
N SER A 581 -45.40 -24.88 1.12
CA SER A 581 -44.75 -23.91 0.23
C SER A 581 -44.04 -22.81 1.03
N LYS A 582 -44.68 -22.35 2.12
CA LYS A 582 -44.06 -21.39 3.03
C LYS A 582 -42.82 -21.97 3.75
N ALA A 583 -42.95 -23.19 4.31
CA ALA A 583 -41.83 -23.85 4.98
C ALA A 583 -40.63 -24.10 4.04
N ALA A 584 -40.91 -24.49 2.79
CA ALA A 584 -39.89 -24.64 1.76
C ALA A 584 -39.20 -23.29 1.43
N ALA A 585 -40.01 -22.22 1.30
CA ALA A 585 -39.47 -20.88 1.04
C ALA A 585 -38.59 -20.36 2.21
N ASP A 586 -39.09 -20.55 3.44
CA ASP A 586 -38.36 -20.15 4.66
C ASP A 586 -37.02 -20.93 4.79
N LEU A 587 -37.05 -22.25 4.50
CA LEU A 587 -35.85 -23.09 4.51
C LEU A 587 -34.84 -22.64 3.43
N LYS A 588 -35.31 -22.36 2.21
CA LYS A 588 -34.49 -21.83 1.12
C LYS A 588 -33.81 -20.51 1.52
N GLN A 589 -34.56 -19.61 2.15
CA GLN A 589 -34.02 -18.32 2.58
C GLN A 589 -32.94 -18.49 3.66
N LYS A 590 -33.15 -19.35 4.64
CA LYS A 590 -32.17 -19.66 5.68
C LYS A 590 -30.91 -20.28 5.09
N GLN A 591 -31.11 -21.23 4.16
CA GLN A 591 -30.02 -21.91 3.49
C GLN A 591 -29.18 -20.93 2.64
N PHE A 592 -29.83 -20.05 1.88
CA PHE A 592 -29.14 -19.02 1.11
C PHE A 592 -28.28 -18.11 2.01
N LYS A 593 -28.85 -17.61 3.12
CA LYS A 593 -28.08 -16.79 4.09
C LYS A 593 -26.90 -17.54 4.71
N ALA A 594 -27.05 -18.83 4.98
CA ALA A 594 -25.95 -19.64 5.52
C ALA A 594 -24.83 -19.85 4.50
N VAL A 595 -25.18 -20.05 3.22
CA VAL A 595 -24.21 -20.15 2.12
C VAL A 595 -23.56 -18.78 1.82
N GLU A 596 -24.31 -17.69 1.84
CA GLU A 596 -23.76 -16.33 1.74
C GLU A 596 -22.72 -16.09 2.83
N ALA A 597 -23.04 -16.41 4.09
CA ALA A 597 -22.09 -16.29 5.20
C ALA A 597 -20.86 -17.23 5.06
N LEU A 598 -21.03 -18.39 4.42
CA LEU A 598 -19.92 -19.30 4.08
C LEU A 598 -18.97 -18.63 3.09
N PHE A 599 -19.47 -18.08 1.98
CA PHE A 599 -18.67 -17.36 0.99
C PHE A 599 -17.98 -16.13 1.60
N ASP A 600 -18.69 -15.37 2.42
CA ASP A 600 -18.16 -14.16 3.05
C ASP A 600 -16.96 -14.48 3.95
N ARG A 601 -17.08 -15.49 4.81
CA ARG A 601 -16.04 -15.83 5.78
C ARG A 601 -14.84 -16.56 5.18
N THR A 602 -15.07 -17.38 4.16
CA THR A 602 -14.02 -18.24 3.61
C THR A 602 -13.35 -17.63 2.38
N VAL A 603 -14.14 -17.10 1.45
CA VAL A 603 -13.66 -16.67 0.14
C VAL A 603 -13.47 -15.15 0.09
N ARG A 604 -14.56 -14.38 0.33
CA ARG A 604 -14.54 -12.91 0.23
C ARG A 604 -13.52 -12.29 1.17
N ALA A 605 -13.54 -12.63 2.45
CA ALA A 605 -12.64 -12.09 3.45
C ALA A 605 -11.16 -12.39 3.11
N TYR A 606 -10.88 -13.59 2.61
CA TYR A 606 -9.52 -13.97 2.23
C TYR A 606 -9.04 -13.24 0.99
N LEU A 607 -9.86 -13.21 -0.07
CA LEU A 607 -9.50 -12.52 -1.32
C LEU A 607 -9.35 -11.01 -1.12
N ASN A 608 -10.21 -10.39 -0.32
CA ASN A 608 -10.09 -8.97 0.02
C ASN A 608 -8.80 -8.65 0.82
N GLY A 609 -8.25 -9.63 1.53
CA GLY A 609 -6.97 -9.50 2.23
C GLY A 609 -5.73 -9.68 1.35
N LEU A 610 -5.86 -10.16 0.08
CA LEU A 610 -4.72 -10.41 -0.79
C LEU A 610 -3.88 -9.17 -1.12
N PRO A 611 -4.44 -7.98 -1.38
CA PRO A 611 -3.63 -6.78 -1.60
C PRO A 611 -2.68 -6.45 -0.44
N GLY A 612 -3.06 -6.81 0.79
CA GLY A 612 -2.21 -6.66 1.97
C GLY A 612 -1.05 -7.67 2.07
N GLN A 613 -1.02 -8.70 1.22
CA GLN A 613 0.06 -9.69 1.13
C GLN A 613 1.08 -9.36 0.03
N MET A 614 0.83 -8.32 -0.76
CA MET A 614 1.81 -7.81 -1.71
C MET A 614 3.03 -7.27 -0.98
N ASP A 615 4.16 -7.22 -1.68
CA ASP A 615 5.39 -6.67 -1.13
C ASP A 615 5.18 -5.20 -0.71
N THR A 616 5.22 -4.96 0.60
CA THR A 616 4.99 -3.63 1.18
C THR A 616 6.01 -2.59 0.71
N SER A 617 7.20 -3.02 0.28
CA SER A 617 8.23 -2.14 -0.27
C SER A 617 7.86 -1.55 -1.64
N ARG A 618 6.92 -2.17 -2.34
CA ARG A 618 6.42 -1.75 -3.66
C ARG A 618 5.13 -0.93 -3.59
N GLN A 619 4.63 -0.67 -2.40
CA GLN A 619 3.40 0.08 -2.16
C GLN A 619 3.68 1.34 -1.35
N PHE A 620 2.84 2.37 -1.59
CA PHE A 620 2.95 3.62 -0.82
C PHE A 620 2.52 3.45 0.64
N ASN A 621 1.59 2.57 0.95
CA ASN A 621 1.09 2.29 2.31
C ASN A 621 0.63 3.56 3.07
N ILE A 622 0.08 4.53 2.36
CA ILE A 622 -0.54 5.73 2.91
C ILE A 622 -2.06 5.49 2.97
N SER A 623 -2.66 5.61 4.14
CA SER A 623 -4.11 5.39 4.26
C SER A 623 -4.92 6.61 3.79
N PRO A 624 -6.18 6.41 3.32
CA PRO A 624 -7.07 7.51 2.96
C PRO A 624 -7.27 8.52 4.10
N GLU A 625 -7.41 8.04 5.33
CA GLU A 625 -7.62 8.89 6.52
C GLU A 625 -6.41 9.79 6.80
N ALA A 626 -5.18 9.28 6.54
CA ALA A 626 -3.96 10.08 6.66
C ALA A 626 -3.93 11.21 5.61
N ILE A 627 -4.41 10.94 4.39
CA ILE A 627 -4.52 11.94 3.33
C ILE A 627 -5.56 13.00 3.72
N GLU A 628 -6.76 12.61 4.16
CA GLU A 628 -7.82 13.52 4.58
C GLU A 628 -7.38 14.40 5.74
N SER A 629 -6.69 13.81 6.74
CA SER A 629 -6.13 14.57 7.86
C SER A 629 -5.08 15.61 7.43
N ALA A 630 -4.26 15.27 6.43
CA ALA A 630 -3.28 16.21 5.87
C ALA A 630 -3.96 17.28 5.00
N GLU A 631 -4.96 16.92 4.18
CA GLU A 631 -5.74 17.86 3.37
C GLU A 631 -6.46 18.90 4.23
N ALA A 632 -7.00 18.51 5.38
CA ALA A 632 -7.63 19.43 6.33
C ALA A 632 -6.67 20.54 6.85
N GLN A 633 -5.36 20.29 6.88
CA GLN A 633 -4.35 21.29 7.27
C GLN A 633 -3.99 22.24 6.11
N LEU A 634 -4.34 21.88 4.87
CA LEU A 634 -4.10 22.70 3.68
C LEU A 634 -5.26 23.67 3.37
N VAL A 635 -6.40 23.45 3.96
CA VAL A 635 -7.53 24.39 3.94
C VAL A 635 -7.30 25.52 4.94
#